data_b84da90d7cd368e47a45f8c0e63d694e
#
_entry.id   b84da90d7cd368e47a45f8c0e63d694e
#
_cell.length_a   1.000
_cell.length_b   1.000
_cell.length_c   1.000
_cell.angle_alpha   90.00
_cell.angle_beta   90.00
_cell.angle_gamma   90.00
#
_symmetry.space_group_name_H-M   'P 1'
#
loop_
_entity.id
_entity.type
_entity.pdbx_description
1 polymer ?
#
loop_
_entity_poly.entity_id
_entity_poly.type
_entity_poly.pdbx_seq_one_letter_code
_entity_poly.pdbx_strand_id
1 'polypeptide(L)'
;ARTGWPGIKILMFAFGDDTANEHLPHNYTDCNLVVYAGTHDNETIVGYFRDKTDYELAYLYEYLNIKYKEEIPDALIRAAYASIADVVIIQMQDLMKLGNEARMNAPSTVGRNWRWRIGTDELSEERRAWIRTLASVYHR
;
A
#
# COMPACT_ATOMS: atom_id res chain seq x y z
N ALA A 1 12.91 16.88 20.78
CA ALA A 1 12.92 17.91 19.73
C ALA A 1 12.38 17.28 18.44
N ARG A 2 11.32 17.82 17.83
CA ARG A 2 10.85 17.38 16.51
C ARG A 2 11.90 17.80 15.47
N THR A 3 12.40 16.86 14.71
CA THR A 3 13.42 17.12 13.67
C THR A 3 12.86 17.90 12.47
N GLY A 4 11.53 18.01 12.34
CA GLY A 4 10.86 18.56 11.18
C GLY A 4 10.76 17.57 9.99
N TRP A 5 11.35 16.37 10.09
CA TRP A 5 11.22 15.33 9.07
C TRP A 5 9.83 14.69 9.11
N PRO A 6 9.28 14.29 7.95
CA PRO A 6 8.00 13.59 7.91
C PRO A 6 8.08 12.22 8.59
N GLY A 7 6.99 11.85 9.25
CA GLY A 7 6.78 10.49 9.73
C GLY A 7 6.50 9.51 8.59
N ILE A 8 6.68 8.21 8.84
CA ILE A 8 6.40 7.15 7.87
C ILE A 8 5.28 6.27 8.37
N LYS A 9 4.31 5.95 7.49
CA LYS A 9 3.23 5.00 7.72
C LYS A 9 3.19 3.95 6.61
N ILE A 10 2.98 2.70 6.97
CA ILE A 10 2.97 1.56 6.03
C ILE A 10 1.67 0.80 6.22
N LEU A 11 0.73 0.96 5.29
CA LEU A 11 -0.64 0.47 5.45
C LEU A 11 -0.74 -1.05 5.54
N MET A 12 0.09 -1.81 4.83
CA MET A 12 0.01 -3.28 4.89
C MET A 12 0.22 -3.84 6.30
N PHE A 13 0.84 -3.08 7.23
CA PHE A 13 1.05 -3.48 8.63
C PHE A 13 -0.04 -2.96 9.59
N ALA A 14 -1.02 -2.25 9.06
CA ALA A 14 -2.04 -1.61 9.89
C ALA A 14 -3.11 -2.58 10.42
N PHE A 15 -3.35 -3.70 9.73
CA PHE A 15 -4.51 -4.55 9.91
C PHE A 15 -4.19 -5.81 10.72
N GLY A 16 -3.79 -5.62 11.97
CA GLY A 16 -3.77 -6.65 12.99
C GLY A 16 -4.96 -6.50 13.94
N ASP A 17 -4.85 -7.05 15.14
CA ASP A 17 -5.91 -7.01 16.16
C ASP A 17 -6.00 -5.67 16.92
N ASP A 18 -5.06 -4.74 16.67
CA ASP A 18 -4.99 -3.46 17.38
C ASP A 18 -5.59 -2.32 16.55
N THR A 19 -6.78 -1.86 16.94
CA THR A 19 -7.46 -0.70 16.34
C THR A 19 -6.78 0.65 16.63
N ALA A 20 -5.86 0.69 17.60
CA ALA A 20 -5.03 1.86 17.89
C ALA A 20 -3.70 1.87 17.11
N ASN A 21 -3.51 0.90 16.19
CA ASN A 21 -2.31 0.81 15.38
C ASN A 21 -2.04 2.14 14.66
N GLU A 22 -0.84 2.68 14.84
CA GLU A 22 -0.44 3.98 14.32
C GLU A 22 -0.38 4.06 12.78
N HIS A 23 -0.38 2.91 12.08
CA HIS A 23 -0.42 2.86 10.62
C HIS A 23 -1.83 2.98 10.04
N LEU A 24 -2.89 2.90 10.86
CA LEU A 24 -4.26 3.09 10.44
C LEU A 24 -4.55 4.58 10.15
N PRO A 25 -5.10 4.94 8.99
CA PRO A 25 -5.32 6.33 8.59
C PRO A 25 -6.12 7.16 9.59
N HIS A 26 -7.11 6.59 10.27
CA HIS A 26 -7.92 7.31 11.26
C HIS A 26 -7.16 7.67 12.55
N ASN A 27 -5.98 7.08 12.79
CA ASN A 27 -5.11 7.38 13.92
C ASN A 27 -4.04 8.44 13.58
N TYR A 28 -4.01 8.97 12.37
CA TYR A 28 -3.05 10.01 12.01
C TYR A 28 -3.42 11.34 12.67
N THR A 29 -2.45 11.95 13.34
CA THR A 29 -2.63 13.20 14.08
C THR A 29 -1.89 14.39 13.46
N ASP A 30 -1.13 14.16 12.38
CA ASP A 30 -0.31 15.16 11.69
C ASP A 30 -0.33 14.83 10.18
N CYS A 31 -0.28 15.85 9.34
CA CYS A 31 -0.18 15.68 7.89
C CYS A 31 1.28 15.54 7.40
N ASN A 32 2.28 15.94 8.19
CA ASN A 32 3.70 15.77 7.86
C ASN A 32 4.11 14.29 7.88
N LEU A 33 3.50 13.52 6.98
CA LEU A 33 3.64 12.06 6.86
C LEU A 33 3.89 11.66 5.41
N VAL A 34 4.67 10.60 5.25
CA VAL A 34 4.75 9.83 4.01
C VAL A 34 4.04 8.49 4.24
N VAL A 35 2.96 8.25 3.51
CA VAL A 35 2.19 7.00 3.58
C VAL A 35 2.59 6.10 2.41
N TYR A 36 2.93 4.87 2.72
CA TYR A 36 3.17 3.78 1.76
C TYR A 36 2.05 2.74 1.87
N ALA A 37 1.65 2.13 0.77
CA ALA A 37 0.90 0.88 0.83
C ALA A 37 1.81 -0.25 1.33
N GLY A 38 2.99 -0.38 0.76
CA GLY A 38 4.13 -1.17 1.19
C GLY A 38 5.40 -0.54 0.63
N THR A 39 6.58 -0.85 1.19
CA THR A 39 7.87 -0.34 0.73
C THR A 39 8.60 -1.36 -0.15
N HIS A 40 9.69 -0.94 -0.78
CA HIS A 40 10.54 -1.83 -1.60
C HIS A 40 11.12 -3.02 -0.83
N ASP A 41 11.21 -2.95 0.49
CA ASP A 41 11.71 -4.02 1.36
C ASP A 41 10.62 -5.02 1.77
N ASN A 42 9.36 -4.67 1.53
CA ASN A 42 8.22 -5.50 1.86
C ASN A 42 7.87 -6.44 0.70
N GLU A 43 6.98 -7.36 0.96
CA GLU A 43 6.26 -8.07 -0.07
C GLU A 43 5.38 -7.11 -0.86
N THR A 44 4.93 -7.49 -2.04
CA THR A 44 3.84 -6.77 -2.70
C THR A 44 2.55 -6.94 -1.89
N ILE A 45 1.57 -6.05 -2.05
CA ILE A 45 0.28 -6.19 -1.36
C ILE A 45 -0.34 -7.56 -1.65
N VAL A 46 -0.38 -7.98 -2.91
CA VAL A 46 -0.91 -9.30 -3.30
C VAL A 46 -0.14 -10.42 -2.61
N GLY A 47 1.18 -10.35 -2.58
CA GLY A 47 2.02 -11.35 -1.92
C GLY A 47 1.77 -11.44 -0.43
N TYR A 48 1.73 -10.30 0.25
CA TYR A 48 1.58 -10.22 1.71
C TYR A 48 0.25 -10.79 2.22
N PHE A 49 -0.83 -10.55 1.48
CA PHE A 49 -2.16 -11.01 1.89
C PHE A 49 -2.55 -12.38 1.29
N ARG A 50 -1.74 -12.96 0.42
CA ARG A 50 -2.03 -14.22 -0.30
C ARG A 50 -2.48 -15.36 0.62
N ASP A 51 -1.67 -15.63 1.62
CA ASP A 51 -1.81 -16.82 2.47
C ASP A 51 -2.60 -16.55 3.76
N LYS A 52 -3.07 -15.32 3.96
CA LYS A 52 -3.91 -14.97 5.10
C LYS A 52 -5.33 -15.52 4.90
N THR A 53 -5.90 -16.04 5.99
CA THR A 53 -7.28 -16.53 6.01
C THR A 53 -8.27 -15.38 6.09
N ASP A 54 -9.53 -15.62 5.72
CA ASP A 54 -10.60 -14.62 5.85
C ASP A 54 -10.81 -14.18 7.32
N TYR A 55 -10.56 -15.08 8.27
CA TYR A 55 -10.60 -14.74 9.69
C TYR A 55 -9.55 -13.69 10.05
N GLU A 56 -8.31 -13.85 9.59
CA GLU A 56 -7.23 -12.87 9.81
C GLU A 56 -7.48 -11.55 9.07
N LEU A 57 -8.27 -11.56 8.00
CA LEU A 57 -8.60 -10.40 7.19
C LEU A 57 -9.93 -9.73 7.57
N ALA A 58 -10.68 -10.28 8.52
CA ALA A 58 -12.02 -9.79 8.85
C ALA A 58 -12.05 -8.29 9.20
N TYR A 59 -11.09 -7.84 10.01
CA TYR A 59 -10.98 -6.42 10.37
C TYR A 59 -10.61 -5.55 9.15
N LEU A 60 -9.70 -6.02 8.30
CA LEU A 60 -9.33 -5.33 7.06
C LEU A 60 -10.52 -5.19 6.11
N TYR A 61 -11.29 -6.25 5.94
CA TYR A 61 -12.49 -6.24 5.09
C TYR A 61 -13.51 -5.22 5.58
N GLU A 62 -13.79 -5.22 6.88
CA GLU A 62 -14.71 -4.25 7.48
C GLU A 62 -14.19 -2.82 7.36
N TYR A 63 -12.92 -2.61 7.70
CA TYR A 63 -12.30 -1.28 7.67
C TYR A 63 -12.29 -0.65 6.27
N LEU A 64 -11.96 -1.45 5.26
CA LEU A 64 -11.87 -1.01 3.87
C LEU A 64 -13.20 -1.09 3.11
N ASN A 65 -14.25 -1.64 3.75
CA ASN A 65 -15.55 -1.89 3.14
C ASN A 65 -15.46 -2.70 1.84
N ILE A 66 -14.75 -3.82 1.90
CA ILE A 66 -14.56 -4.78 0.80
C ILE A 66 -14.99 -6.18 1.22
N LYS A 67 -15.16 -7.08 0.24
CA LYS A 67 -15.64 -8.45 0.48
C LYS A 67 -14.68 -9.53 0.05
N TYR A 68 -13.79 -9.21 -0.87
CA TYR A 68 -12.91 -10.19 -1.50
C TYR A 68 -11.46 -9.75 -1.43
N LYS A 69 -10.59 -10.73 -1.33
CA LYS A 69 -9.12 -10.52 -1.21
C LYS A 69 -8.54 -9.76 -2.42
N GLU A 70 -9.10 -9.98 -3.60
CA GLU A 70 -8.69 -9.35 -4.86
C GLU A 70 -8.91 -7.83 -4.88
N GLU A 71 -9.77 -7.32 -3.97
CA GLU A 71 -10.06 -5.88 -3.82
C GLU A 71 -9.02 -5.17 -2.95
N ILE A 72 -8.26 -5.92 -2.12
CA ILE A 72 -7.33 -5.35 -1.13
C ILE A 72 -6.34 -4.35 -1.75
N PRO A 73 -5.66 -4.63 -2.88
CA PRO A 73 -4.69 -3.68 -3.42
C PRO A 73 -5.30 -2.32 -3.74
N ASP A 74 -6.46 -2.31 -4.39
CA ASP A 74 -7.14 -1.07 -4.77
C ASP A 74 -7.68 -0.32 -3.56
N ALA A 75 -8.22 -1.04 -2.59
CA ALA A 75 -8.75 -0.46 -1.37
C ALA A 75 -7.66 0.16 -0.49
N LEU A 76 -6.51 -0.51 -0.35
CA LEU A 76 -5.34 0.04 0.37
C LEU A 76 -4.77 1.28 -0.31
N ILE A 77 -4.62 1.25 -1.63
CA ILE A 77 -4.16 2.41 -2.40
C ILE A 77 -5.15 3.58 -2.23
N ARG A 78 -6.44 3.32 -2.30
CA ARG A 78 -7.47 4.33 -2.06
C ARG A 78 -7.40 4.89 -0.64
N ALA A 79 -7.22 4.05 0.37
CA ALA A 79 -7.07 4.49 1.77
C ALA A 79 -5.83 5.38 1.96
N ALA A 80 -4.72 5.05 1.29
CA ALA A 80 -3.53 5.90 1.27
C ALA A 80 -3.83 7.28 0.68
N TYR A 81 -4.50 7.34 -0.48
CA TYR A 81 -4.88 8.59 -1.13
C TYR A 81 -5.88 9.43 -0.31
N ALA A 82 -6.79 8.77 0.41
CA ALA A 82 -7.79 9.42 1.26
C ALA A 82 -7.23 9.93 2.60
N SER A 83 -6.01 9.54 2.97
CA SER A 83 -5.39 9.93 4.24
C SER A 83 -5.06 11.42 4.28
N ILE A 84 -4.81 11.95 5.50
CA ILE A 84 -4.38 13.34 5.69
C ILE A 84 -2.89 13.58 5.39
N ALA A 85 -2.12 12.54 5.03
CA ALA A 85 -0.68 12.64 4.81
C ALA A 85 -0.34 13.56 3.64
N ASP A 86 0.73 14.35 3.73
CA ASP A 86 1.18 15.24 2.66
C ASP A 86 1.70 14.46 1.44
N VAL A 87 2.27 13.26 1.66
CA VAL A 87 2.86 12.46 0.59
C VAL A 87 2.32 11.02 0.63
N VAL A 88 1.97 10.50 -0.54
CA VAL A 88 1.60 9.09 -0.75
C VAL A 88 2.55 8.48 -1.78
N ILE A 89 3.16 7.36 -1.44
CA ILE A 89 4.04 6.61 -2.35
C ILE A 89 3.50 5.21 -2.52
N ILE A 90 3.22 4.83 -3.76
CA ILE A 90 2.73 3.51 -4.13
C ILE A 90 3.73 2.84 -5.06
N GLN A 91 4.07 1.59 -4.76
CA GLN A 91 4.92 0.80 -5.64
C GLN A 91 4.20 0.48 -6.95
N MET A 92 4.94 0.48 -8.06
CA MET A 92 4.39 0.12 -9.37
C MET A 92 3.84 -1.31 -9.37
N GLN A 93 4.49 -2.23 -8.67
CA GLN A 93 4.05 -3.63 -8.52
C GLN A 93 2.65 -3.72 -7.89
N ASP A 94 2.37 -2.89 -6.89
CA ASP A 94 1.08 -2.86 -6.21
C ASP A 94 0.00 -2.21 -7.10
N LEU A 95 0.36 -1.17 -7.84
CA LEU A 95 -0.51 -0.59 -8.87
C LEU A 95 -0.90 -1.60 -9.94
N MET A 96 0.00 -2.51 -10.31
CA MET A 96 -0.22 -3.56 -11.29
C MET A 96 -0.80 -4.85 -10.70
N LYS A 97 -1.03 -4.91 -9.39
CA LYS A 97 -1.52 -6.08 -8.64
C LYS A 97 -0.63 -7.32 -8.85
N LEU A 98 0.68 -7.14 -8.90
CA LEU A 98 1.63 -8.24 -9.07
C LEU A 98 1.91 -8.92 -7.72
N GLY A 99 2.20 -10.21 -7.77
CA GLY A 99 2.62 -10.98 -6.60
C GLY A 99 4.10 -10.84 -6.27
N ASN A 100 4.59 -11.70 -5.38
CA ASN A 100 5.98 -11.67 -4.88
C ASN A 100 7.04 -11.96 -5.93
N GLU A 101 6.68 -12.48 -7.09
CA GLU A 101 7.57 -12.59 -8.25
C GLU A 101 8.12 -11.25 -8.70
N ALA A 102 7.36 -10.16 -8.44
CA ALA A 102 7.75 -8.79 -8.74
C ALA A 102 8.36 -8.03 -7.56
N ARG A 103 8.55 -8.67 -6.39
CA ARG A 103 9.14 -8.03 -5.21
C ARG A 103 10.50 -7.42 -5.54
N MET A 104 10.71 -6.16 -5.10
CA MET A 104 11.94 -5.42 -5.38
C MET A 104 13.12 -5.93 -4.55
N ASN A 105 12.94 -6.05 -3.25
CA ASN A 105 13.99 -6.43 -2.32
C ASN A 105 13.46 -7.36 -1.22
N ALA A 106 14.24 -8.37 -0.87
CA ALA A 106 14.04 -9.21 0.30
C ALA A 106 15.24 -9.01 1.24
N PRO A 107 15.09 -8.26 2.34
CA PRO A 107 16.17 -7.98 3.27
C PRO A 107 16.89 -9.26 3.74
N SER A 108 18.18 -9.16 4.00
CA SER A 108 19.04 -10.26 4.43
C SER A 108 19.20 -11.39 3.40
N THR A 109 18.88 -11.16 2.13
CA THR A 109 19.10 -12.11 1.04
C THR A 109 20.03 -11.55 -0.02
N VAL A 110 20.62 -12.45 -0.83
CA VAL A 110 21.40 -12.09 -2.01
C VAL A 110 20.76 -12.69 -3.27
N GLY A 111 21.07 -12.11 -4.44
CA GLY A 111 20.71 -12.70 -5.73
C GLY A 111 19.71 -11.88 -6.55
N ARG A 112 18.41 -12.01 -6.30
CA ARG A 112 17.37 -11.42 -7.18
C ARG A 112 16.96 -9.99 -6.84
N ASN A 113 17.47 -9.40 -5.76
CA ASN A 113 17.09 -8.07 -5.31
C ASN A 113 17.42 -7.00 -6.35
N TRP A 114 16.55 -5.98 -6.45
CA TRP A 114 16.70 -4.80 -7.31
C TRP A 114 16.71 -5.10 -8.82
N ARG A 115 16.16 -6.25 -9.25
CA ARG A 115 16.18 -6.69 -10.65
C ARG A 115 14.87 -6.49 -11.39
N TRP A 116 13.75 -6.42 -10.66
CA TRP A 116 12.45 -6.21 -11.30
C TRP A 116 12.44 -4.90 -12.09
N ARG A 117 11.87 -4.95 -13.28
CA ARG A 117 11.66 -3.79 -14.16
C ARG A 117 10.28 -3.88 -14.76
N ILE A 118 9.62 -2.73 -14.89
CA ILE A 118 8.41 -2.62 -15.68
C ILE A 118 8.79 -2.56 -17.16
N GLY A 119 8.09 -3.29 -18.00
CA GLY A 119 8.21 -3.19 -19.45
C GLY A 119 7.47 -1.99 -20.01
N THR A 120 7.75 -1.67 -21.27
CA THR A 120 7.03 -0.63 -22.00
C THR A 120 5.55 -1.08 -22.14
N ASP A 121 4.61 -0.18 -21.85
CA ASP A 121 3.16 -0.40 -22.00
C ASP A 121 2.52 -1.48 -21.10
N GLU A 122 3.22 -1.98 -20.10
CA GLU A 122 2.64 -2.94 -19.13
C GLU A 122 1.59 -2.32 -18.19
N LEU A 123 1.64 -1.01 -17.95
CA LEU A 123 0.60 -0.31 -17.20
C LEU A 123 -0.55 0.05 -18.13
N SER A 124 -1.69 -0.63 -18.01
CA SER A 124 -2.86 -0.43 -18.87
C SER A 124 -3.41 1.00 -18.79
N GLU A 125 -4.07 1.47 -19.86
CA GLU A 125 -4.70 2.80 -19.85
C GLU A 125 -5.84 2.89 -18.82
N GLU A 126 -6.57 1.80 -18.60
CA GLU A 126 -7.58 1.72 -17.53
C GLU A 126 -6.94 2.00 -16.15
N ARG A 127 -5.78 1.40 -15.88
CA ARG A 127 -5.06 1.60 -14.62
C ARG A 127 -4.54 3.01 -14.46
N ARG A 128 -4.01 3.59 -15.56
CA ARG A 128 -3.60 5.01 -15.60
C ARG A 128 -4.78 5.95 -15.33
N ALA A 129 -5.92 5.69 -15.96
CA ALA A 129 -7.14 6.48 -15.76
C ALA A 129 -7.65 6.39 -14.32
N TRP A 130 -7.61 5.20 -13.72
CA TRP A 130 -8.00 5.00 -12.33
C TRP A 130 -7.12 5.80 -11.36
N ILE A 131 -5.80 5.81 -11.54
CA ILE A 131 -4.88 6.59 -10.72
C ILE A 131 -5.14 8.10 -10.87
N ARG A 132 -5.34 8.58 -12.10
CA ARG A 132 -5.72 9.98 -12.35
C ARG A 132 -7.01 10.35 -11.63
N THR A 133 -7.99 9.46 -11.62
CA THR A 133 -9.25 9.65 -10.89
C THR A 133 -9.01 9.75 -9.39
N LEU A 134 -8.20 8.87 -8.81
CA LEU A 134 -7.86 8.97 -7.38
C LEU A 134 -7.17 10.29 -7.04
N ALA A 135 -6.18 10.69 -7.83
CA ALA A 135 -5.47 11.95 -7.63
C ALA A 135 -6.44 13.15 -7.68
N SER A 136 -7.36 13.14 -8.65
CA SER A 136 -8.38 14.22 -8.77
C SER A 136 -9.35 14.23 -7.58
N VAL A 137 -9.88 13.07 -7.17
CA VAL A 137 -10.86 12.96 -6.08
C VAL A 137 -10.28 13.42 -4.74
N TYR A 138 -9.03 13.11 -4.49
CA TYR A 138 -8.36 13.41 -3.22
C TYR A 138 -7.42 14.62 -3.26
N HIS A 139 -7.43 15.40 -4.35
CA HIS A 139 -6.59 16.61 -4.53
C HIS A 139 -5.08 16.32 -4.34
N ARG A 140 -4.58 15.30 -5.02
CA ARG A 140 -3.16 14.90 -4.96
C ARG A 140 -2.46 14.99 -6.30
#